data_f84b3065a3e993846a8e5c59f74b8e48
#
_entry.id   f84b3065a3e993846a8e5c59f74b8e48
#
_cell.length_a   1.000
_cell.length_b   1.000
_cell.length_c   1.000
_cell.angle_alpha   90.00
_cell.angle_beta   90.00
_cell.angle_gamma   90.00
#
_symmetry.space_group_name_H-M   'P 1'
#
loop_
_entity.id
_entity.type
_entity.pdbx_description
1 polymer ?
#
loop_
_entity_poly.entity_id
_entity_poly.type
_entity_poly.pdbx_seq_one_letter_code
_entity_poly.pdbx_strand_id
1 'polypeptide(L)'
;MLAMIHGVVMTVCCITMMPAFLGMFTSSKTVIELGVRYSVIAFDFTLIIIVGVTFEKLFQTVGNMKTTMISLMCGCITNIALDSVLIFGYGPFPEMGIEGATLATGIGQALTLAIYLVVYFVRPIRVHIRRQYILLSKKMVIKLYFIGIPATLNLAFPSCLPVCE
;
A
#
# COMPACT_ATOMS: atom_id res chain seq x y z
N MET A 1 7.25 6.62 11.58
CA MET A 1 6.19 7.18 12.44
C MET A 1 5.26 8.12 11.68
N LEU A 2 5.76 9.18 11.02
CA LEU A 2 4.91 10.11 10.25
C LEU A 2 4.07 9.39 9.16
N ALA A 3 4.65 8.46 8.42
CA ALA A 3 3.94 7.67 7.41
C ALA A 3 2.79 6.84 8.00
N MET A 4 2.99 6.26 9.18
CA MET A 4 1.93 5.49 9.86
C MET A 4 0.78 6.40 10.31
N ILE A 5 1.09 7.58 10.88
CA ILE A 5 0.05 8.56 11.26
C ILE A 5 -0.74 9.00 10.02
N HIS A 6 -0.04 9.32 8.93
CA HIS A 6 -0.68 9.69 7.65
C HIS A 6 -1.56 8.57 7.11
N GLY A 7 -1.05 7.32 7.15
CA GLY A 7 -1.80 6.16 6.71
C GLY A 7 -3.08 5.95 7.49
N VAL A 8 -3.01 6.02 8.82
CA VAL A 8 -4.21 5.89 9.67
C VAL A 8 -5.22 7.01 9.37
N VAL A 9 -4.77 8.26 9.30
CA VAL A 9 -5.64 9.42 8.99
C VAL A 9 -6.28 9.25 7.62
N MET A 10 -5.51 8.89 6.60
CA MET A 10 -6.02 8.67 5.25
C MET A 10 -7.00 7.49 5.19
N THR A 11 -6.70 6.38 5.89
CA THR A 11 -7.60 5.23 5.97
C THR A 11 -8.95 5.62 6.55
N VAL A 12 -8.96 6.30 7.70
CA VAL A 12 -10.21 6.76 8.35
C VAL A 12 -10.96 7.73 7.44
N CYS A 13 -10.26 8.69 6.83
CA CYS A 13 -10.87 9.67 5.93
C CYS A 13 -11.47 8.97 4.69
N CYS A 14 -10.77 8.03 4.08
CA CYS A 14 -11.26 7.30 2.92
C CYS A 14 -12.46 6.41 3.26
N ILE A 15 -12.45 5.68 4.37
CA ILE A 15 -13.59 4.85 4.80
C ILE A 15 -14.84 5.71 5.00
N THR A 16 -14.71 6.89 5.64
CA THR A 16 -15.85 7.77 5.92
C THR A 16 -16.38 8.47 4.67
N MET A 17 -15.51 8.79 3.71
CA MET A 17 -15.91 9.47 2.47
C MET A 17 -16.36 8.51 1.36
N MET A 18 -16.00 7.23 1.43
CA MET A 18 -16.26 6.26 0.36
C MET A 18 -17.75 6.12 0.00
N PRO A 19 -18.69 6.00 0.94
CA PRO A 19 -20.11 5.88 0.59
C PRO A 19 -20.65 7.10 -0.14
N ALA A 20 -20.24 8.31 0.30
CA ALA A 20 -20.63 9.56 -0.34
C ALA A 20 -20.03 9.68 -1.76
N PHE A 21 -18.75 9.30 -1.91
CA PHE A 21 -18.06 9.30 -3.18
C PHE A 21 -18.71 8.34 -4.18
N LEU A 22 -18.97 7.10 -3.79
CA LEU A 22 -19.64 6.12 -4.65
C LEU A 22 -21.06 6.56 -5.02
N GLY A 23 -21.80 7.20 -4.11
CA GLY A 23 -23.13 7.74 -4.36
C GLY A 23 -23.17 8.85 -5.43
N MET A 24 -22.03 9.51 -5.70
CA MET A 24 -21.93 10.49 -6.81
C MET A 24 -21.84 9.83 -8.19
N PHE A 25 -21.33 8.59 -8.28
CA PHE A 25 -21.13 7.89 -9.54
C PHE A 25 -22.23 6.89 -9.88
N THR A 26 -22.94 6.35 -8.88
CA THR A 26 -23.97 5.36 -9.10
C THR A 26 -25.12 5.50 -8.13
N SER A 27 -26.34 5.27 -8.63
CA SER A 27 -27.56 5.20 -7.83
C SER A 27 -27.91 3.77 -7.40
N SER A 28 -27.12 2.78 -7.83
CA SER A 28 -27.34 1.37 -7.50
C SER A 28 -26.82 1.06 -6.10
N LYS A 29 -27.72 0.76 -5.17
CA LYS A 29 -27.38 0.37 -3.80
C LYS A 29 -26.43 -0.83 -3.72
N THR A 30 -26.62 -1.80 -4.60
CA THR A 30 -25.80 -3.02 -4.66
C THR A 30 -24.35 -2.70 -5.02
N VAL A 31 -24.11 -1.79 -5.97
CA VAL A 31 -22.76 -1.38 -6.36
C VAL A 31 -22.07 -0.60 -5.25
N ILE A 32 -22.83 0.27 -4.55
CA ILE A 32 -22.31 1.02 -3.40
C ILE A 32 -21.91 0.06 -2.28
N GLU A 33 -22.75 -0.92 -1.95
CA GLU A 33 -22.49 -1.90 -0.89
C GLU A 33 -21.25 -2.75 -1.20
N LEU A 34 -21.14 -3.27 -2.43
CA LEU A 34 -19.96 -4.03 -2.87
C LEU A 34 -18.70 -3.18 -2.85
N GLY A 35 -18.78 -1.92 -3.30
CA GLY A 35 -17.64 -1.00 -3.28
C GLY A 35 -17.19 -0.64 -1.87
N VAL A 36 -18.12 -0.48 -0.92
CA VAL A 36 -17.80 -0.23 0.49
C VAL A 36 -17.14 -1.47 1.12
N ARG A 37 -17.67 -2.68 0.88
CA ARG A 37 -17.06 -3.93 1.37
C ARG A 37 -15.64 -4.11 0.84
N TYR A 38 -15.44 -3.93 -0.46
CA TYR A 38 -14.12 -3.94 -1.07
C TYR A 38 -13.15 -2.96 -0.38
N SER A 39 -13.62 -1.73 -0.17
CA SER A 39 -12.80 -0.67 0.41
C SER A 39 -12.42 -0.97 1.86
N VAL A 40 -13.32 -1.49 2.67
CA VAL A 40 -13.03 -1.86 4.08
C VAL A 40 -11.93 -2.91 4.12
N ILE A 41 -12.05 -3.98 3.33
CA ILE A 41 -11.02 -5.03 3.26
C ILE A 41 -9.68 -4.45 2.77
N ALA A 42 -9.69 -3.60 1.74
CA ALA A 42 -8.48 -2.97 1.23
C ALA A 42 -7.79 -2.09 2.28
N PHE A 43 -8.58 -1.37 3.08
CA PHE A 43 -8.05 -0.49 4.12
C PHE A 43 -7.50 -1.24 5.33
N ASP A 44 -7.98 -2.45 5.65
CA ASP A 44 -7.41 -3.30 6.69
C ASP A 44 -5.95 -3.65 6.39
N PHE A 45 -5.59 -3.80 5.11
CA PHE A 45 -4.22 -4.04 4.68
C PHE A 45 -3.35 -2.77 4.59
N THR A 46 -3.92 -1.59 4.73
CA THR A 46 -3.19 -0.31 4.57
C THR A 46 -1.99 -0.20 5.50
N LEU A 47 -2.10 -0.65 6.74
CA LEU A 47 -0.98 -0.63 7.69
C LEU A 47 0.18 -1.51 7.21
N ILE A 48 -0.12 -2.70 6.68
CA ILE A 48 0.88 -3.62 6.13
C ILE A 48 1.57 -2.97 4.93
N ILE A 49 0.79 -2.35 4.04
CA ILE A 49 1.30 -1.65 2.85
C ILE A 49 2.23 -0.50 3.25
N ILE A 50 1.84 0.34 4.21
CA ILE A 50 2.63 1.49 4.65
C ILE A 50 3.96 1.05 5.25
N VAL A 51 3.94 0.02 6.09
CA VAL A 51 5.17 -0.56 6.66
C VAL A 51 6.02 -1.14 5.54
N GLY A 52 5.43 -1.88 4.60
CA GLY A 52 6.11 -2.44 3.43
C GLY A 52 6.81 -1.38 2.59
N VAL A 53 6.10 -0.31 2.21
CA VAL A 53 6.66 0.81 1.45
C VAL A 53 7.77 1.52 2.24
N THR A 54 7.63 1.64 3.56
CA THR A 54 8.68 2.23 4.40
C THR A 54 9.97 1.41 4.33
N PHE A 55 9.88 0.08 4.44
CA PHE A 55 11.03 -0.82 4.28
C PHE A 55 11.58 -0.79 2.86
N GLU A 56 10.73 -0.77 1.85
CA GLU A 56 11.14 -0.63 0.45
C GLU A 56 12.02 0.62 0.25
N LYS A 57 11.56 1.79 0.74
CA LYS A 57 12.32 3.03 0.63
C LYS A 57 13.61 2.98 1.46
N LEU A 58 13.61 2.30 2.59
CA LEU A 58 14.80 2.07 3.39
C LEU A 58 15.86 1.27 2.61
N PHE A 59 15.46 0.15 1.97
CA PHE A 59 16.35 -0.66 1.15
C PHE A 59 16.85 0.08 -0.09
N GLN A 60 15.99 0.85 -0.74
CA GLN A 60 16.37 1.71 -1.88
C GLN A 60 17.41 2.76 -1.48
N THR A 61 17.23 3.41 -0.33
CA THR A 61 18.15 4.45 0.18
C THR A 61 19.53 3.89 0.50
N VAL A 62 19.59 2.65 0.97
CA VAL A 62 20.87 1.95 1.25
C VAL A 62 21.53 1.40 -0.02
N GLY A 63 20.87 1.55 -1.18
CA GLY A 63 21.36 1.06 -2.46
C GLY A 63 21.15 -0.45 -2.70
N ASN A 64 20.38 -1.12 -1.84
CA ASN A 64 20.09 -2.56 -1.98
C ASN A 64 18.89 -2.81 -2.90
N MET A 65 19.00 -2.35 -4.14
CA MET A 65 17.96 -2.47 -5.16
C MET A 65 17.61 -3.91 -5.51
N LYS A 66 18.58 -4.84 -5.43
CA LYS A 66 18.34 -6.26 -5.72
C LYS A 66 17.31 -6.87 -4.77
N THR A 67 17.41 -6.57 -3.48
CA THR A 67 16.44 -7.04 -2.48
C THR A 67 15.05 -6.47 -2.78
N THR A 68 14.97 -5.19 -3.10
CA THR A 68 13.71 -4.52 -3.44
C THR A 68 13.05 -5.17 -4.65
N MET A 69 13.80 -5.39 -5.72
CA MET A 69 13.27 -6.03 -6.94
C MET A 69 12.77 -7.45 -6.66
N ILE A 70 13.57 -8.28 -5.98
CA ILE A 70 13.20 -9.66 -5.67
C ILE A 70 11.94 -9.70 -4.80
N SER A 71 11.87 -8.88 -3.76
CA SER A 71 10.71 -8.82 -2.84
C SER A 71 9.44 -8.42 -3.58
N LEU A 72 9.50 -7.39 -4.41
CA LEU A 72 8.36 -6.92 -5.22
C LEU A 72 7.92 -7.97 -6.24
N MET A 73 8.87 -8.62 -6.93
CA MET A 73 8.55 -9.69 -7.88
C MET A 73 7.88 -10.88 -7.19
N CYS A 74 8.39 -11.33 -6.05
CA CYS A 74 7.75 -12.41 -5.28
C CYS A 74 6.33 -12.04 -4.86
N GLY A 75 6.12 -10.82 -4.35
CA GLY A 75 4.79 -10.33 -3.99
C GLY A 75 3.83 -10.26 -5.18
N CYS A 76 4.31 -9.77 -6.32
CA CYS A 76 3.52 -9.66 -7.54
C CYS A 76 3.13 -11.04 -8.10
N ILE A 77 4.07 -11.99 -8.19
CA ILE A 77 3.80 -13.35 -8.66
C ILE A 77 2.78 -14.04 -7.73
N THR A 78 2.95 -13.88 -6.41
CA THR A 78 2.00 -14.43 -5.44
C THR A 78 0.62 -13.81 -5.57
N ASN A 79 0.53 -12.51 -5.77
CA ASN A 79 -0.73 -11.82 -6.02
C ASN A 79 -1.44 -12.37 -7.26
N ILE A 80 -0.76 -12.46 -8.41
CA ILE A 80 -1.33 -12.99 -9.66
C ILE A 80 -1.82 -14.45 -9.47
N ALA A 81 -1.03 -15.29 -8.79
CA ALA A 81 -1.42 -16.67 -8.52
C ALA A 81 -2.67 -16.75 -7.62
N LEU A 82 -2.70 -15.95 -6.55
CA LEU A 82 -3.83 -15.91 -5.61
C LEU A 82 -5.08 -15.27 -6.22
N ASP A 83 -4.93 -14.25 -7.07
CA ASP A 83 -6.04 -13.65 -7.81
C ASP A 83 -6.80 -14.72 -8.60
N SER A 84 -6.05 -15.52 -9.36
CA SER A 84 -6.66 -16.60 -10.17
C SER A 84 -7.38 -17.63 -9.29
N VAL A 85 -6.86 -17.98 -8.12
CA VAL A 85 -7.45 -18.97 -7.22
C VAL A 85 -8.65 -18.42 -6.46
N LEU A 86 -8.58 -17.19 -5.93
CA LEU A 86 -9.59 -16.61 -5.06
C LEU A 86 -10.75 -15.98 -5.84
N ILE A 87 -10.51 -15.45 -7.03
CA ILE A 87 -11.56 -14.86 -7.87
C ILE A 87 -12.43 -15.96 -8.45
N PHE A 88 -11.81 -17.02 -9.02
CA PHE A 88 -12.51 -18.09 -9.73
C PHE A 88 -12.88 -19.28 -8.83
N GLY A 89 -12.45 -19.30 -7.57
CA GLY A 89 -12.77 -20.40 -6.66
C GLY A 89 -12.14 -21.73 -7.04
N TYR A 90 -10.88 -21.73 -7.51
CA TYR A 90 -10.20 -22.98 -7.86
C TYR A 90 -9.83 -23.79 -6.60
N GLY A 91 -10.25 -25.05 -6.56
CA GLY A 91 -9.93 -26.00 -5.49
C GLY A 91 -10.87 -25.88 -4.28
N PRO A 92 -10.32 -25.85 -3.04
CA PRO A 92 -11.14 -25.82 -1.80
C PRO A 92 -11.64 -24.42 -1.43
N PHE A 93 -11.29 -23.39 -2.22
CA PHE A 93 -11.65 -22.00 -1.92
C PHE A 93 -13.00 -21.63 -2.56
N PRO A 94 -13.89 -20.93 -1.84
CA PRO A 94 -15.13 -20.41 -2.40
C PRO A 94 -14.83 -19.29 -3.41
N GLU A 95 -15.69 -19.15 -4.40
CA GLU A 95 -15.66 -18.00 -5.32
C GLU A 95 -15.92 -16.70 -4.55
N MET A 96 -14.87 -15.91 -4.33
CA MET A 96 -14.94 -14.66 -3.56
C MET A 96 -15.07 -13.43 -4.49
N GLY A 97 -14.89 -13.60 -5.79
CA GLY A 97 -14.98 -12.50 -6.75
C GLY A 97 -14.08 -11.32 -6.40
N ILE A 98 -14.67 -10.13 -6.27
CA ILE A 98 -13.94 -8.87 -5.99
C ILE A 98 -13.26 -8.88 -4.61
N GLU A 99 -13.87 -9.51 -3.61
CA GLU A 99 -13.27 -9.63 -2.26
C GLU A 99 -12.01 -10.50 -2.31
N GLY A 100 -12.01 -11.55 -3.15
CA GLY A 100 -10.86 -12.42 -3.37
C GLY A 100 -9.65 -11.67 -3.94
N ALA A 101 -9.87 -10.77 -4.91
CA ALA A 101 -8.82 -9.93 -5.47
C ALA A 101 -8.17 -9.02 -4.41
N THR A 102 -8.99 -8.45 -3.51
CA THR A 102 -8.46 -7.59 -2.44
C THR A 102 -7.62 -8.39 -1.45
N LEU A 103 -8.08 -9.59 -1.08
CA LEU A 103 -7.34 -10.50 -0.20
C LEU A 103 -6.03 -10.95 -0.84
N ALA A 104 -6.03 -11.31 -2.12
CA ALA A 104 -4.83 -11.69 -2.85
C ALA A 104 -3.78 -10.56 -2.84
N THR A 105 -4.23 -9.32 -3.08
CA THR A 105 -3.37 -8.14 -3.01
C THR A 105 -2.80 -7.95 -1.60
N GLY A 106 -3.64 -8.07 -0.57
CA GLY A 106 -3.20 -7.97 0.82
C GLY A 106 -2.16 -9.03 1.20
N ILE A 107 -2.37 -10.28 0.79
CA ILE A 107 -1.43 -11.39 1.03
C ILE A 107 -0.11 -11.16 0.27
N GLY A 108 -0.17 -10.71 -1.00
CA GLY A 108 1.02 -10.38 -1.78
C GLY A 108 1.87 -9.28 -1.13
N GLN A 109 1.22 -8.25 -0.58
CA GLN A 109 1.89 -7.18 0.17
C GLN A 109 2.46 -7.67 1.51
N ALA A 110 1.74 -8.53 2.22
CA ALA A 110 2.21 -9.14 3.46
C ALA A 110 3.46 -10.01 3.21
N LEU A 111 3.47 -10.79 2.12
CA LEU A 111 4.64 -11.57 1.73
C LEU A 111 5.84 -10.68 1.39
N THR A 112 5.63 -9.61 0.63
CA THR A 112 6.66 -8.62 0.31
C THR A 112 7.27 -8.04 1.59
N LEU A 113 6.43 -7.63 2.54
CA LEU A 113 6.87 -7.14 3.85
C LEU A 113 7.64 -8.21 4.63
N ALA A 114 7.15 -9.47 4.63
CA ALA A 114 7.84 -10.57 5.31
C ALA A 114 9.25 -10.78 4.74
N ILE A 115 9.43 -10.74 3.43
CA ILE A 115 10.75 -10.84 2.80
C ILE A 115 11.64 -9.67 3.23
N TYR A 116 11.13 -8.44 3.26
CA TYR A 116 11.90 -7.30 3.75
C TYR A 116 12.35 -7.47 5.19
N LEU A 117 11.47 -7.95 6.07
CA LEU A 117 11.80 -8.20 7.48
C LEU A 117 12.85 -9.30 7.62
N VAL A 118 12.71 -10.42 6.90
CA VAL A 118 13.69 -11.52 6.92
C VAL A 118 15.06 -11.00 6.47
N VAL A 119 15.12 -10.27 5.36
CA VAL A 119 16.40 -9.71 4.88
C VAL A 119 16.97 -8.69 5.86
N TYR A 120 16.13 -7.88 6.50
CA TYR A 120 16.56 -6.91 7.51
C TYR A 120 17.23 -7.59 8.73
N PHE A 121 16.68 -8.73 9.18
CA PHE A 121 17.23 -9.47 10.32
C PHE A 121 18.45 -10.34 9.94
N VAL A 122 18.48 -10.90 8.72
CA VAL A 122 19.56 -11.80 8.29
C VAL A 122 20.77 -11.01 7.80
N ARG A 123 20.56 -9.89 7.12
CA ARG A 123 21.64 -9.04 6.61
C ARG A 123 21.63 -7.72 7.37
N PRO A 124 22.61 -7.50 8.27
CA PRO A 124 22.69 -6.24 9.01
C PRO A 124 22.88 -5.08 8.03
N ILE A 125 21.82 -4.30 7.85
CA ILE A 125 21.89 -3.05 7.10
C ILE A 125 22.63 -2.04 7.96
N ARG A 126 23.47 -1.20 7.33
CA ARG A 126 24.23 -0.13 8.02
C ARG A 126 23.33 0.88 8.74
N VAL A 127 22.03 0.89 8.46
CA VAL A 127 21.04 1.76 9.10
C VAL A 127 20.31 0.97 10.19
N HIS A 128 20.63 1.31 11.45
CA HIS A 128 19.92 0.75 12.59
C HIS A 128 18.78 1.69 12.98
N ILE A 129 17.57 1.16 13.02
CA ILE A 129 16.40 1.90 13.53
C ILE A 129 16.53 1.98 15.05
N ARG A 130 17.09 3.09 15.55
CA ARG A 130 17.14 3.35 17.00
C ARG A 130 15.92 4.13 17.44
N ARG A 131 15.32 3.73 18.55
CA ARG A 131 14.15 4.40 19.16
C ARG A 131 14.36 5.91 19.38
N GLN A 132 15.61 6.35 19.59
CA GLN A 132 15.96 7.75 19.80
C GLN A 132 15.65 8.65 18.57
N TYR A 133 15.63 8.09 17.36
CA TYR A 133 15.36 8.84 16.12
C TYR A 133 13.91 8.73 15.65
N ILE A 134 13.04 8.04 16.42
CA ILE A 134 11.60 7.92 16.13
C ILE A 134 10.85 9.21 16.52
N LEU A 135 11.43 10.04 17.39
CA LEU A 135 10.83 11.31 17.81
C LEU A 135 10.75 12.29 16.64
N LEU A 136 9.51 12.71 16.35
CA LEU A 136 9.25 13.70 15.31
C LEU A 136 9.84 15.06 15.69
N SER A 137 10.92 15.47 15.05
CA SER A 137 11.41 16.84 15.12
C SER A 137 10.58 17.72 14.18
N LYS A 138 9.98 18.80 14.68
CA LYS A 138 9.20 19.77 13.88
C LYS A 138 9.96 20.24 12.63
N LYS A 139 11.27 20.52 12.78
CA LYS A 139 12.14 20.94 11.66
C LYS A 139 12.24 19.88 10.56
N MET A 140 12.31 18.60 10.94
CA MET A 140 12.41 17.47 10.01
C MET A 140 11.09 17.25 9.26
N VAL A 141 9.98 17.37 9.98
CA VAL A 141 8.64 17.23 9.41
C VAL A 141 8.39 18.33 8.36
N ILE A 142 8.67 19.58 8.69
CA ILE A 142 8.50 20.72 7.76
C ILE A 142 9.37 20.53 6.51
N LYS A 143 10.64 20.10 6.67
CA LYS A 143 11.53 19.85 5.54
C LYS A 143 11.03 18.71 4.65
N LEU A 144 10.46 17.65 5.26
CA LEU A 144 9.88 16.52 4.54
C LEU A 144 8.69 16.96 3.69
N TYR A 145 7.78 17.77 4.25
CA TYR A 145 6.63 18.31 3.52
C TYR A 145 7.05 19.28 2.42
N PHE A 146 8.04 20.12 2.68
CA PHE A 146 8.55 21.07 1.70
C PHE A 146 9.13 20.39 0.46
N ILE A 147 9.71 19.20 0.62
CA ILE A 147 10.23 18.39 -0.50
C ILE A 147 9.14 17.47 -1.06
N GLY A 148 8.30 16.90 -0.21
CA GLY A 148 7.29 15.91 -0.59
C GLY A 148 6.14 16.49 -1.41
N ILE A 149 5.64 17.68 -1.06
CA ILE A 149 4.52 18.31 -1.77
C ILE A 149 4.86 18.59 -3.23
N PRO A 150 5.97 19.26 -3.58
CA PRO A 150 6.34 19.47 -4.98
C PRO A 150 6.59 18.16 -5.74
N ALA A 151 7.19 17.15 -5.07
CA ALA A 151 7.42 15.84 -5.68
C ALA A 151 6.10 15.13 -6.02
N THR A 152 5.12 15.18 -5.12
CA THR A 152 3.79 14.59 -5.35
C THR A 152 3.04 15.33 -6.46
N LEU A 153 3.09 16.65 -6.47
CA LEU A 153 2.49 17.46 -7.54
C LEU A 153 3.12 17.13 -8.90
N ASN A 154 4.44 16.99 -8.96
CA ASN A 154 5.14 16.67 -10.20
C ASN A 154 4.78 15.27 -10.73
N LEU A 155 4.46 14.31 -9.86
CA LEU A 155 3.95 12.99 -10.25
C LEU A 155 2.46 13.02 -10.65
N ALA A 156 1.66 13.89 -10.03
CA ALA A 156 0.22 13.99 -10.31
C ALA A 156 -0.08 14.77 -11.59
N PHE A 157 0.71 15.80 -11.91
CA PHE A 157 0.50 16.66 -13.08
C PHE A 157 0.47 15.92 -14.42
N PRO A 158 1.41 15.00 -14.75
CA PRO A 158 1.35 14.24 -15.99
C PRO A 158 0.11 13.35 -16.11
N SER A 159 -0.42 12.87 -14.97
CA SER A 159 -1.60 12.01 -14.94
C SER A 159 -2.91 12.77 -15.12
N CYS A 160 -2.90 14.09 -14.92
CA CYS A 160 -4.07 14.96 -15.08
C CYS A 160 -4.15 15.65 -16.43
N LEU A 161 -3.06 15.63 -17.23
CA LEU A 161 -3.10 16.15 -18.60
C LEU A 161 -3.64 15.04 -19.50
N PRO A 162 -4.82 15.22 -20.13
CA PRO A 162 -5.23 14.32 -21.20
C PRO A 162 -4.16 14.43 -22.30
N VAL A 163 -3.59 13.28 -22.68
CA VAL A 163 -2.72 13.19 -23.86
C VAL A 163 -3.62 13.52 -25.05
N CYS A 164 -3.60 14.78 -25.46
CA CYS A 164 -4.16 15.18 -26.75
C CYS A 164 -3.13 14.75 -27.80
N GLU A 165 -3.25 13.55 -28.34
CA GLU A 165 -2.79 13.13 -29.65
C GLU A 165 -4.01 12.77 -30.50
#